data_c3b5644a0259d906513cc4f194e1c02b
#
_entry.id   c3b5644a0259d906513cc4f194e1c02b
#
_cell.length_a   1.000
_cell.length_b   1.000
_cell.length_c   1.000
_cell.angle_alpha   90.00
_cell.angle_beta   90.00
_cell.angle_gamma   90.00
#
_symmetry.space_group_name_H-M   'P 1'
#
loop_
_entity.id
_entity.type
_entity.pdbx_description
1 polymer ?
#
loop_
_entity_poly.entity_id
_entity_poly.type
_entity_poly.pdbx_seq_one_letter_code
_entity_poly.pdbx_strand_id
1 'polypeptide(L)'
;MPHAQFFWLLTPGSWIFYPMELPALIKVLCCFGLILALNRLRVHLSLCLLVGAVAVAFWMGQSPIQITHSLLASLSSVETLQLVAIICLILIVSQLMKASGQLDRIVSSFVAVVQDASTVTVVMPALIGLLPMPGGALFSAPMVETAVAGCSLSQDRKTAVNYWFRHIWEFWWPLYPGVVLAVSLLQVEMWRFILIQAPLTLLSIAAGTLFLLRPLRETRDRNSSRSFKVQNLVPFLWETMPILVVVGCIGFFALLRSLTLWFGVSIKLPAAMPLLFGLLACVIWVMWVNGLGFNDFWTALVDRNTLPMLLLICGIMAFKGALIDSQAVLEIREEMVHYQIPVLIVVVAMPFISGLITGITIGFVGATFPLLVPLFVGLSPLDFLLHASLAYVSGYVGMMLSPVHICLLVTKDYFKASLAASYRHIYKPAAAVMVTWMAVLGLLHSF
;
A
#
# COMPACT_ATOMS: atom_id res chain seq x y z
N MET A 1 16.65 31.90 -28.40
CA MET A 1 15.75 33.05 -28.47
C MET A 1 15.04 33.03 -29.81
N PRO A 2 13.72 32.97 -29.84
CA PRO A 2 12.95 34.01 -30.47
C PRO A 2 11.75 34.42 -29.57
N HIS A 3 11.54 35.73 -29.55
CA HIS A 3 10.47 36.44 -28.92
C HIS A 3 9.09 36.02 -29.51
N ALA A 4 8.14 35.60 -28.71
CA ALA A 4 6.75 35.56 -29.08
C ALA A 4 6.19 36.99 -29.01
N GLN A 5 6.08 37.63 -30.17
CA GLN A 5 5.38 38.90 -30.34
C GLN A 5 3.85 38.57 -30.32
N PHE A 6 3.14 39.11 -29.35
CA PHE A 6 1.70 39.24 -29.38
C PHE A 6 1.29 40.21 -30.48
N PHE A 7 0.81 39.71 -31.63
CA PHE A 7 0.18 40.51 -32.66
C PHE A 7 -1.32 40.57 -32.42
N TRP A 8 -1.80 41.69 -31.90
CA TRP A 8 -3.22 42.02 -31.94
C TRP A 8 -3.56 42.51 -33.34
N LEU A 9 -4.08 41.67 -34.21
CA LEU A 9 -4.76 42.11 -35.43
C LEU A 9 -6.24 42.18 -35.13
N LEU A 10 -6.71 43.43 -34.89
CA LEU A 10 -8.12 43.78 -34.88
C LEU A 10 -8.63 43.78 -36.32
N THR A 11 -9.25 42.69 -36.76
CA THR A 11 -10.17 42.68 -37.89
C THR A 11 -11.61 42.56 -37.34
N PRO A 12 -12.52 43.49 -37.73
CA PRO A 12 -13.92 43.41 -37.29
C PRO A 12 -14.64 42.30 -38.09
N GLY A 13 -15.03 41.23 -37.41
CA GLY A 13 -15.96 40.27 -38.03
C GLY A 13 -15.78 38.79 -37.74
N SER A 14 -14.84 38.34 -36.95
CA SER A 14 -14.80 36.92 -36.57
C SER A 14 -14.34 36.78 -35.11
N TRP A 15 -15.30 36.77 -34.22
CA TRP A 15 -15.12 36.20 -32.91
C TRP A 15 -15.08 34.66 -33.11
N ILE A 16 -13.96 34.13 -33.59
CA ILE A 16 -13.66 32.73 -33.47
C ILE A 16 -13.32 32.56 -32.00
N PHE A 17 -14.29 32.14 -31.19
CA PHE A 17 -14.04 31.49 -29.92
C PHE A 17 -13.24 30.24 -30.28
N TYR A 18 -11.89 30.33 -30.26
CA TYR A 18 -11.10 29.15 -30.00
C TYR A 18 -11.56 28.65 -28.64
N PRO A 19 -12.23 27.48 -28.53
CA PRO A 19 -12.48 26.92 -27.23
C PRO A 19 -11.09 26.81 -26.58
N MET A 20 -10.87 27.55 -25.50
CA MET A 20 -9.67 27.37 -24.69
C MET A 20 -9.73 25.91 -24.21
N GLU A 21 -9.01 25.04 -24.89
CA GLU A 21 -8.96 23.64 -24.45
C GLU A 21 -8.38 23.65 -23.05
N LEU A 22 -9.15 23.09 -22.11
CA LEU A 22 -8.70 23.00 -20.73
C LEU A 22 -7.40 22.18 -20.71
N PRO A 23 -6.36 22.62 -19.98
CA PRO A 23 -5.14 21.87 -19.81
C PRO A 23 -5.40 20.42 -19.38
N ALA A 24 -4.62 19.48 -19.89
CA ALA A 24 -4.75 18.06 -19.58
C ALA A 24 -4.62 17.81 -18.08
N LEU A 25 -3.76 18.53 -17.39
CA LEU A 25 -3.61 18.50 -15.95
C LEU A 25 -4.94 18.81 -15.25
N ILE A 26 -5.67 19.82 -15.67
CA ILE A 26 -6.97 20.18 -15.08
C ILE A 26 -8.01 19.10 -15.38
N LYS A 27 -8.07 18.60 -16.61
CA LYS A 27 -9.00 17.49 -17.00
C LYS A 27 -8.78 16.28 -16.10
N VAL A 28 -7.51 15.87 -15.92
CA VAL A 28 -7.15 14.69 -15.12
C VAL A 28 -7.37 14.93 -13.62
N LEU A 29 -7.06 16.11 -13.11
CA LEU A 29 -7.37 16.47 -11.70
C LEU A 29 -8.87 16.47 -11.43
N CYS A 30 -9.69 16.93 -12.37
CA CYS A 30 -11.15 16.84 -12.27
C CYS A 30 -11.62 15.37 -12.26
N CYS A 31 -11.09 14.52 -13.14
CA CYS A 31 -11.40 13.09 -13.15
C CYS A 31 -10.95 12.41 -11.85
N PHE A 32 -9.77 12.75 -11.33
CA PHE A 32 -9.31 12.29 -10.02
C PHE A 32 -10.24 12.76 -8.90
N GLY A 33 -10.65 14.03 -8.90
CA GLY A 33 -11.64 14.57 -7.97
C GLY A 33 -12.99 13.84 -8.06
N LEU A 34 -13.44 13.50 -9.27
CA LEU A 34 -14.63 12.69 -9.50
C LEU A 34 -14.53 11.30 -8.87
N ILE A 35 -13.40 10.60 -9.08
CA ILE A 35 -13.12 9.28 -8.47
C ILE A 35 -13.26 9.39 -6.94
N LEU A 36 -12.61 10.38 -6.34
CA LEU A 36 -12.64 10.57 -4.88
C LEU A 36 -14.04 10.96 -4.37
N ALA A 37 -14.77 11.82 -5.09
CA ALA A 37 -16.12 12.21 -4.74
C ALA A 37 -17.09 11.03 -4.79
N LEU A 38 -17.06 10.21 -5.85
CA LEU A 38 -17.88 9.00 -5.97
C LEU A 38 -17.54 8.01 -4.86
N ASN A 39 -16.28 7.81 -4.56
CA ASN A 39 -15.86 6.94 -3.44
C ASN A 39 -16.36 7.48 -2.10
N ARG A 40 -16.36 8.80 -1.89
CA ARG A 40 -16.93 9.43 -0.69
C ARG A 40 -18.45 9.22 -0.57
N LEU A 41 -19.14 9.12 -1.70
CA LEU A 41 -20.57 8.77 -1.79
C LEU A 41 -20.84 7.26 -1.61
N ARG A 42 -19.83 6.50 -1.17
CA ARG A 42 -19.89 5.04 -0.94
C ARG A 42 -20.07 4.19 -2.21
N VAL A 43 -19.79 4.75 -3.39
CA VAL A 43 -19.66 3.94 -4.61
C VAL A 43 -18.41 3.09 -4.50
N HIS A 44 -18.48 1.82 -4.93
CA HIS A 44 -17.34 0.91 -4.88
C HIS A 44 -16.17 1.46 -5.71
N LEU A 45 -14.97 1.46 -5.15
CA LEU A 45 -13.79 2.12 -5.75
C LEU A 45 -13.47 1.60 -7.17
N SER A 46 -13.74 0.31 -7.46
CA SER A 46 -13.58 -0.24 -8.81
C SER A 46 -14.45 0.48 -9.85
N LEU A 47 -15.71 0.79 -9.50
CA LEU A 47 -16.61 1.53 -10.37
C LEU A 47 -16.19 3.00 -10.51
N CYS A 48 -15.72 3.61 -9.41
CA CYS A 48 -15.19 4.98 -9.45
C CYS A 48 -14.02 5.08 -10.45
N LEU A 49 -13.10 4.10 -10.43
CA LEU A 49 -11.94 4.06 -11.33
C LEU A 49 -12.35 3.79 -12.78
N LEU A 50 -13.34 2.91 -13.03
CA LEU A 50 -13.87 2.68 -14.38
C LEU A 50 -14.55 3.95 -14.94
N VAL A 51 -15.36 4.64 -14.11
CA VAL A 51 -15.96 5.93 -14.50
C VAL A 51 -14.86 6.96 -14.78
N GLY A 52 -13.82 7.02 -13.93
CA GLY A 52 -12.68 7.89 -14.16
C GLY A 52 -11.91 7.56 -15.44
N ALA A 53 -11.73 6.27 -15.77
CA ALA A 53 -11.10 5.81 -17.00
C ALA A 53 -11.87 6.28 -18.25
N VAL A 54 -13.19 6.07 -18.25
CA VAL A 54 -14.06 6.53 -19.34
C VAL A 54 -14.07 8.04 -19.44
N ALA A 55 -14.18 8.75 -18.30
CA ALA A 55 -14.23 10.20 -18.25
C ALA A 55 -12.95 10.85 -18.79
N VAL A 56 -11.76 10.36 -18.38
CA VAL A 56 -10.50 10.90 -18.86
C VAL A 56 -10.30 10.62 -20.35
N ALA A 57 -10.54 9.38 -20.81
CA ALA A 57 -10.39 9.01 -22.19
C ALA A 57 -11.33 9.82 -23.12
N PHE A 58 -12.59 9.98 -22.72
CA PHE A 58 -13.56 10.79 -23.46
C PHE A 58 -13.17 12.27 -23.48
N TRP A 59 -12.74 12.83 -22.36
CA TRP A 59 -12.32 14.23 -22.26
C TRP A 59 -11.02 14.55 -22.99
N MET A 60 -10.18 13.53 -23.19
CA MET A 60 -8.98 13.60 -24.03
C MET A 60 -9.25 13.31 -25.53
N GLY A 61 -10.56 13.25 -25.93
CA GLY A 61 -10.97 13.16 -27.33
C GLY A 61 -10.99 11.76 -27.92
N GLN A 62 -10.90 10.70 -27.11
CA GLN A 62 -11.02 9.33 -27.62
C GLN A 62 -12.47 9.01 -28.01
N SER A 63 -12.64 8.31 -29.14
CA SER A 63 -13.94 7.79 -29.58
C SER A 63 -14.40 6.63 -28.68
N PRO A 64 -15.71 6.34 -28.58
CA PRO A 64 -16.23 5.22 -27.80
C PRO A 64 -15.61 3.85 -28.18
N ILE A 65 -15.26 3.66 -29.44
CA ILE A 65 -14.60 2.43 -29.92
C ILE A 65 -13.18 2.34 -29.37
N GLN A 66 -12.41 3.43 -29.39
CA GLN A 66 -11.06 3.47 -28.83
C GLN A 66 -11.09 3.25 -27.32
N ILE A 67 -12.03 3.87 -26.58
CA ILE A 67 -12.22 3.66 -25.15
C ILE A 67 -12.50 2.19 -24.84
N THR A 68 -13.43 1.57 -25.56
CA THR A 68 -13.76 0.14 -25.37
C THR A 68 -12.55 -0.75 -25.65
N HIS A 69 -11.81 -0.50 -26.73
CA HIS A 69 -10.60 -1.23 -27.06
C HIS A 69 -9.52 -1.08 -25.99
N SER A 70 -9.26 0.14 -25.51
CA SER A 70 -8.31 0.42 -24.45
C SER A 70 -8.65 -0.33 -23.16
N LEU A 71 -9.92 -0.31 -22.74
CA LEU A 71 -10.40 -1.02 -21.54
C LEU A 71 -10.20 -2.54 -21.70
N LEU A 72 -10.59 -3.13 -22.83
CA LEU A 72 -10.43 -4.56 -23.07
C LEU A 72 -8.95 -4.97 -23.13
N ALA A 73 -8.13 -4.20 -23.83
CA ALA A 73 -6.68 -4.45 -23.92
C ALA A 73 -6.02 -4.38 -22.54
N SER A 74 -6.38 -3.40 -21.71
CA SER A 74 -5.86 -3.26 -20.35
C SER A 74 -6.25 -4.45 -19.48
N LEU A 75 -7.50 -4.92 -19.55
CA LEU A 75 -8.00 -6.03 -18.75
C LEU A 75 -7.40 -7.39 -19.19
N SER A 76 -7.10 -7.57 -20.48
CA SER A 76 -6.49 -8.78 -21.01
C SER A 76 -4.97 -8.76 -21.00
N SER A 77 -4.35 -7.68 -20.54
CA SER A 77 -2.89 -7.55 -20.50
C SER A 77 -2.26 -8.58 -19.56
N VAL A 78 -1.07 -9.08 -19.92
CA VAL A 78 -0.30 -10.03 -19.08
C VAL A 78 -0.05 -9.44 -17.69
N GLU A 79 0.19 -8.14 -17.59
CA GLU A 79 0.39 -7.44 -16.33
C GLU A 79 -0.86 -7.52 -15.43
N THR A 80 -2.04 -7.27 -15.98
CA THR A 80 -3.30 -7.38 -15.25
C THR A 80 -3.55 -8.81 -14.77
N LEU A 81 -3.35 -9.80 -15.64
CA LEU A 81 -3.53 -11.20 -15.29
C LEU A 81 -2.57 -11.66 -14.18
N GLN A 82 -1.31 -11.24 -14.25
CA GLN A 82 -0.33 -11.50 -13.19
C GLN A 82 -0.72 -10.88 -11.86
N LEU A 83 -1.16 -9.62 -11.87
CA LEU A 83 -1.64 -8.94 -10.65
C LEU A 83 -2.86 -9.64 -10.05
N VAL A 84 -3.84 -9.97 -10.87
CA VAL A 84 -5.03 -10.71 -10.45
C VAL A 84 -4.63 -12.05 -9.82
N ALA A 85 -3.72 -12.81 -10.45
CA ALA A 85 -3.25 -14.08 -9.92
C ALA A 85 -2.52 -13.90 -8.57
N ILE A 86 -1.61 -12.92 -8.46
CA ILE A 86 -0.89 -12.63 -7.21
C ILE A 86 -1.86 -12.28 -6.08
N ILE A 87 -2.77 -11.33 -6.32
CA ILE A 87 -3.72 -10.90 -5.30
C ILE A 87 -4.66 -12.03 -4.90
N CYS A 88 -5.12 -12.82 -5.85
CA CYS A 88 -5.92 -14.01 -5.58
C CYS A 88 -5.17 -15.00 -4.67
N LEU A 89 -3.91 -15.32 -4.98
CA LEU A 89 -3.09 -16.21 -4.15
C LEU A 89 -2.84 -15.66 -2.75
N ILE A 90 -2.59 -14.34 -2.60
CA ILE A 90 -2.46 -13.70 -1.29
C ILE A 90 -3.72 -13.88 -0.44
N LEU A 91 -4.90 -13.67 -1.05
CA LEU A 91 -6.17 -13.84 -0.35
C LEU A 91 -6.42 -15.30 0.01
N ILE A 92 -6.11 -16.25 -0.87
CA ILE A 92 -6.20 -17.68 -0.62
C ILE A 92 -5.29 -18.05 0.57
N VAL A 93 -4.02 -17.67 0.58
CA VAL A 93 -3.09 -17.93 1.70
C VAL A 93 -3.67 -17.39 3.01
N SER A 94 -4.15 -16.16 3.01
CA SER A 94 -4.74 -15.53 4.20
C SER A 94 -5.95 -16.30 4.72
N GLN A 95 -6.84 -16.74 3.84
CA GLN A 95 -8.04 -17.52 4.21
C GLN A 95 -7.69 -18.94 4.69
N LEU A 96 -6.77 -19.64 4.01
CA LEU A 96 -6.32 -20.97 4.42
C LEU A 96 -5.65 -20.94 5.81
N MET A 97 -4.76 -19.97 6.07
CA MET A 97 -4.12 -19.80 7.37
C MET A 97 -5.12 -19.48 8.47
N LYS A 98 -6.16 -18.68 8.15
CA LYS A 98 -7.24 -18.39 9.08
C LYS A 98 -8.10 -19.63 9.36
N ALA A 99 -8.55 -20.32 8.32
CA ALA A 99 -9.42 -21.50 8.44
C ALA A 99 -8.74 -22.65 9.18
N SER A 100 -7.43 -22.84 9.01
CA SER A 100 -6.64 -23.86 9.71
C SER A 100 -6.28 -23.51 11.16
N GLY A 101 -6.59 -22.30 11.65
CA GLY A 101 -6.16 -21.83 12.96
C GLY A 101 -4.64 -21.56 13.07
N GLN A 102 -3.92 -21.54 11.94
CA GLN A 102 -2.47 -21.30 11.95
C GLN A 102 -2.11 -19.91 12.48
N LEU A 103 -3.00 -18.93 12.28
CA LEU A 103 -2.81 -17.58 12.84
C LEU A 103 -2.77 -17.59 14.37
N ASP A 104 -3.68 -18.33 15.00
CA ASP A 104 -3.73 -18.45 16.45
C ASP A 104 -2.51 -19.21 17.00
N ARG A 105 -1.99 -20.19 16.23
CA ARG A 105 -0.75 -20.89 16.58
C ARG A 105 0.50 -20.00 16.44
N ILE A 106 0.58 -19.15 15.43
CA ILE A 106 1.67 -18.14 15.31
C ILE A 106 1.69 -17.25 16.55
N VAL A 107 0.51 -16.73 16.93
CA VAL A 107 0.37 -15.85 18.08
C VAL A 107 0.73 -16.55 19.39
N SER A 108 0.17 -17.72 19.64
CA SER A 108 0.41 -18.49 20.88
C SER A 108 1.87 -18.93 21.01
N SER A 109 2.50 -19.35 19.92
CA SER A 109 3.92 -19.72 19.90
C SER A 109 4.81 -18.52 20.19
N PHE A 110 4.46 -17.31 19.68
CA PHE A 110 5.21 -16.11 19.98
C PHE A 110 5.08 -15.67 21.45
N VAL A 111 3.89 -15.71 22.01
CA VAL A 111 3.66 -15.41 23.44
C VAL A 111 4.48 -16.35 24.33
N ALA A 112 4.64 -17.61 23.91
CA ALA A 112 5.50 -18.57 24.61
C ALA A 112 7.00 -18.20 24.55
N VAL A 113 7.45 -17.50 23.50
CA VAL A 113 8.82 -17.00 23.36
C VAL A 113 9.07 -15.76 24.22
N VAL A 114 8.12 -14.80 24.21
CA VAL A 114 8.27 -13.47 24.85
C VAL A 114 7.22 -13.26 25.91
N GLN A 115 7.65 -13.08 27.16
CA GLN A 115 6.76 -12.91 28.32
C GLN A 115 6.66 -11.47 28.82
N ASP A 116 7.34 -10.51 28.19
CA ASP A 116 7.30 -9.11 28.59
C ASP A 116 6.04 -8.40 28.03
N ALA A 117 5.19 -7.91 28.91
CA ALA A 117 3.91 -7.26 28.58
C ALA A 117 4.07 -6.07 27.60
N SER A 118 5.12 -5.25 27.76
CA SER A 118 5.38 -4.13 26.85
C SER A 118 5.71 -4.62 25.43
N THR A 119 6.52 -5.68 25.32
CA THR A 119 6.85 -6.30 24.03
C THR A 119 5.65 -6.96 23.39
N VAL A 120 4.85 -7.70 24.18
CA VAL A 120 3.58 -8.31 23.70
C VAL A 120 2.63 -7.24 23.17
N THR A 121 2.49 -6.10 23.83
CA THR A 121 1.62 -4.99 23.40
C THR A 121 1.99 -4.44 22.01
N VAL A 122 3.26 -4.46 21.64
CA VAL A 122 3.77 -3.99 20.34
C VAL A 122 3.72 -5.10 19.30
N VAL A 123 4.22 -6.28 19.67
CA VAL A 123 4.49 -7.34 18.71
C VAL A 123 3.22 -8.09 18.31
N MET A 124 2.22 -8.20 19.20
CA MET A 124 0.96 -8.86 18.84
C MET A 124 0.23 -8.17 17.68
N PRO A 125 -0.04 -6.86 17.73
CA PRO A 125 -0.58 -6.18 16.57
C PRO A 125 0.31 -6.29 15.33
N ALA A 126 1.63 -6.20 15.50
CA ALA A 126 2.59 -6.31 14.41
C ALA A 126 2.57 -7.70 13.74
N LEU A 127 2.53 -8.78 14.51
CA LEU A 127 2.45 -10.15 13.97
C LEU A 127 1.15 -10.38 13.18
N ILE A 128 0.01 -9.95 13.73
CA ILE A 128 -1.27 -10.01 13.01
C ILE A 128 -1.24 -9.10 11.78
N GLY A 129 -0.47 -8.00 11.86
CA GLY A 129 -0.20 -7.11 10.74
C GLY A 129 0.61 -7.73 9.60
N LEU A 130 1.31 -8.85 9.76
CA LEU A 130 1.97 -9.55 8.66
C LEU A 130 0.99 -10.15 7.64
N LEU A 131 -0.27 -10.29 8.00
CA LEU A 131 -1.30 -10.85 7.13
C LEU A 131 -2.31 -9.79 6.70
N PRO A 132 -2.57 -9.65 5.41
CA PRO A 132 -3.47 -8.64 4.86
C PRO A 132 -4.93 -9.04 5.09
N MET A 133 -5.42 -8.87 6.31
CA MET A 133 -6.82 -9.15 6.67
C MET A 133 -7.59 -7.86 6.96
N PRO A 134 -8.69 -7.56 6.23
CA PRO A 134 -9.60 -6.51 6.63
C PRO A 134 -10.16 -6.76 8.05
N GLY A 135 -10.08 -5.74 8.91
CA GLY A 135 -10.56 -5.88 10.29
C GLY A 135 -9.71 -6.78 11.21
N GLY A 136 -8.53 -7.26 10.78
CA GLY A 136 -7.60 -8.06 11.61
C GLY A 136 -7.20 -7.39 12.94
N ALA A 137 -7.43 -6.10 13.06
CA ALA A 137 -7.24 -5.36 14.32
C ALA A 137 -8.13 -5.86 15.48
N LEU A 138 -9.26 -6.53 15.17
CA LEU A 138 -10.09 -7.19 16.18
C LEU A 138 -9.41 -8.40 16.81
N PHE A 139 -8.53 -9.09 16.10
CA PHE A 139 -7.79 -10.23 16.66
C PHE A 139 -6.68 -9.76 17.62
N SER A 140 -6.04 -8.64 17.35
CA SER A 140 -4.96 -8.09 18.20
C SER A 140 -5.48 -7.28 19.39
N ALA A 141 -6.68 -6.70 19.31
CA ALA A 141 -7.22 -5.84 20.36
C ALA A 141 -7.35 -6.54 21.74
N PRO A 142 -7.92 -7.77 21.84
CA PRO A 142 -7.97 -8.49 23.12
C PRO A 142 -6.58 -8.78 23.70
N MET A 143 -5.60 -9.04 22.83
CA MET A 143 -4.22 -9.32 23.24
C MET A 143 -3.54 -8.08 23.82
N VAL A 144 -3.74 -6.91 23.18
CA VAL A 144 -3.28 -5.63 23.72
C VAL A 144 -3.96 -5.35 25.05
N GLU A 145 -5.28 -5.60 25.17
CA GLU A 145 -6.02 -5.39 26.42
C GLU A 145 -5.45 -6.23 27.56
N THR A 146 -5.24 -7.52 27.32
CA THR A 146 -4.65 -8.43 28.30
C THR A 146 -3.23 -8.04 28.68
N ALA A 147 -2.40 -7.67 27.70
CA ALA A 147 -1.01 -7.27 27.95
C ALA A 147 -0.87 -6.01 28.81
N VAL A 148 -1.85 -5.10 28.76
CA VAL A 148 -1.84 -3.83 29.51
C VAL A 148 -2.83 -3.83 30.69
N ALA A 149 -3.38 -4.98 31.09
CA ALA A 149 -4.39 -5.06 32.15
C ALA A 149 -3.92 -4.48 33.50
N GLY A 150 -2.62 -4.54 33.78
CA GLY A 150 -2.01 -3.91 34.98
C GLY A 150 -1.56 -2.45 34.82
N CYS A 151 -1.79 -1.83 33.65
CA CYS A 151 -1.31 -0.49 33.34
C CYS A 151 -2.47 0.50 33.19
N SER A 152 -2.30 1.74 33.68
CA SER A 152 -3.30 2.81 33.55
C SER A 152 -3.30 3.47 32.17
N LEU A 153 -3.55 2.68 31.10
CA LEU A 153 -3.68 3.19 29.73
C LEU A 153 -5.14 3.54 29.42
N SER A 154 -5.36 4.76 28.89
CA SER A 154 -6.68 5.16 28.39
C SER A 154 -7.11 4.30 27.19
N GLN A 155 -8.42 4.15 27.00
CA GLN A 155 -8.98 3.39 25.90
C GLN A 155 -8.53 3.93 24.52
N ASP A 156 -8.45 5.26 24.40
CA ASP A 156 -7.99 5.93 23.18
C ASP A 156 -6.53 5.59 22.85
N ARG A 157 -5.69 5.46 23.88
CA ARG A 157 -4.29 5.10 23.70
C ARG A 157 -4.12 3.61 23.38
N LYS A 158 -4.92 2.71 24.01
CA LYS A 158 -4.97 1.31 23.63
C LYS A 158 -5.36 1.16 22.15
N THR A 159 -6.35 1.94 21.71
CA THR A 159 -6.77 2.02 20.30
C THR A 159 -5.61 2.44 19.41
N ALA A 160 -4.91 3.52 19.75
CA ALA A 160 -3.80 4.02 18.96
C ALA A 160 -2.63 3.02 18.89
N VAL A 161 -2.30 2.34 20.00
CA VAL A 161 -1.23 1.32 20.05
C VAL A 161 -1.58 0.12 19.13
N ASN A 162 -2.77 -0.47 19.31
CA ASN A 162 -3.20 -1.59 18.50
C ASN A 162 -3.23 -1.24 17.01
N TYR A 163 -3.79 -0.07 16.69
CA TYR A 163 -3.88 0.42 15.33
C TYR A 163 -2.50 0.69 14.71
N TRP A 164 -1.64 1.43 15.40
CA TRP A 164 -0.33 1.84 14.89
C TRP A 164 0.57 0.65 14.59
N PHE A 165 0.81 -0.21 15.58
CA PHE A 165 1.78 -1.31 15.42
C PHE A 165 1.31 -2.41 14.46
N ARG A 166 0.01 -2.51 14.20
CA ARG A 166 -0.52 -3.43 13.20
C ARG A 166 -0.12 -3.05 11.77
N HIS A 167 0.12 -1.76 11.49
CA HIS A 167 0.33 -1.26 10.13
C HIS A 167 1.81 -1.02 9.78
N ILE A 168 2.75 -1.28 10.68
CA ILE A 168 4.19 -1.01 10.47
C ILE A 168 4.83 -1.77 9.32
N TRP A 169 4.19 -2.81 8.82
CA TRP A 169 4.65 -3.62 7.69
C TRP A 169 4.11 -3.15 6.34
N GLU A 170 3.05 -2.37 6.31
CA GLU A 170 2.37 -1.97 5.07
C GLU A 170 3.20 -1.09 4.14
N PHE A 171 4.37 -0.67 4.57
CA PHE A 171 5.30 0.08 3.72
C PHE A 171 5.93 -0.80 2.63
N TRP A 172 6.22 -2.06 2.90
CA TRP A 172 7.05 -2.87 2.01
C TRP A 172 6.73 -4.37 2.01
N TRP A 173 5.84 -4.82 2.85
CA TRP A 173 5.60 -6.24 3.01
C TRP A 173 4.98 -6.88 1.77
N PRO A 174 5.60 -7.91 1.14
CA PRO A 174 5.20 -8.41 -0.17
C PRO A 174 3.85 -9.13 -0.21
N LEU A 175 3.23 -9.40 0.93
CA LEU A 175 1.88 -9.94 1.01
C LEU A 175 0.79 -8.86 1.01
N TYR A 176 1.13 -7.57 1.11
CA TYR A 176 0.12 -6.50 1.03
C TYR A 176 -0.25 -6.18 -0.42
N PRO A 177 -1.54 -6.28 -0.78
CA PRO A 177 -2.01 -5.96 -2.13
C PRO A 177 -1.59 -4.57 -2.62
N GLY A 178 -1.58 -3.57 -1.74
CA GLY A 178 -1.13 -2.22 -2.08
C GLY A 178 0.37 -2.14 -2.42
N VAL A 179 1.23 -2.91 -1.74
CA VAL A 179 2.67 -2.99 -2.05
C VAL A 179 2.89 -3.69 -3.40
N VAL A 180 2.20 -4.82 -3.63
CA VAL A 180 2.28 -5.55 -4.91
C VAL A 180 1.84 -4.67 -6.07
N LEU A 181 0.73 -3.94 -5.88
CA LEU A 181 0.22 -3.01 -6.89
C LEU A 181 1.22 -1.87 -7.16
N ALA A 182 1.79 -1.26 -6.10
CA ALA A 182 2.78 -0.19 -6.25
C ALA A 182 3.99 -0.67 -7.05
N VAL A 183 4.56 -1.83 -6.68
CA VAL A 183 5.71 -2.44 -7.37
C VAL A 183 5.40 -2.73 -8.83
N SER A 184 4.21 -3.24 -9.14
CA SER A 184 3.78 -3.48 -10.52
C SER A 184 3.61 -2.19 -11.31
N LEU A 185 2.93 -1.17 -10.76
CA LEU A 185 2.74 0.10 -11.45
C LEU A 185 4.05 0.85 -11.67
N LEU A 186 4.99 0.77 -10.72
CA LEU A 186 6.33 1.35 -10.80
C LEU A 186 7.26 0.57 -11.76
N GLN A 187 6.91 -0.66 -12.14
CA GLN A 187 7.75 -1.57 -12.95
C GLN A 187 9.14 -1.78 -12.34
N VAL A 188 9.22 -1.81 -10.98
CA VAL A 188 10.46 -2.05 -10.24
C VAL A 188 10.49 -3.48 -9.70
N GLU A 189 11.67 -3.96 -9.34
CA GLU A 189 11.82 -5.24 -8.69
C GLU A 189 11.41 -5.14 -7.21
N MET A 190 10.65 -6.12 -6.73
CA MET A 190 10.15 -6.17 -5.34
C MET A 190 11.25 -5.93 -4.31
N TRP A 191 12.44 -6.53 -4.48
CA TRP A 191 13.53 -6.38 -3.53
C TRP A 191 14.08 -4.94 -3.45
N ARG A 192 14.08 -4.18 -4.57
CA ARG A 192 14.48 -2.76 -4.58
C ARG A 192 13.49 -1.90 -3.82
N PHE A 193 12.20 -2.16 -4.02
CA PHE A 193 11.15 -1.48 -3.26
C PHE A 193 11.24 -1.81 -1.77
N ILE A 194 11.49 -3.08 -1.41
CA ILE A 194 11.70 -3.50 -0.03
C ILE A 194 12.90 -2.75 0.58
N LEU A 195 14.04 -2.67 -0.10
CA LEU A 195 15.24 -2.03 0.44
C LEU A 195 15.02 -0.56 0.79
N ILE A 196 14.31 0.20 -0.06
CA ILE A 196 14.08 1.62 0.20
C ILE A 196 13.00 1.86 1.25
N GLN A 197 12.01 0.96 1.36
CA GLN A 197 10.88 1.13 2.26
C GLN A 197 11.03 0.46 3.63
N ALA A 198 11.86 -0.59 3.75
CA ALA A 198 12.05 -1.33 5.00
C ALA A 198 12.51 -0.46 6.19
N PRO A 199 13.37 0.57 6.02
CA PRO A 199 13.74 1.47 7.11
C PRO A 199 12.56 2.18 7.76
N LEU A 200 11.45 2.39 7.03
CA LEU A 200 10.22 3.00 7.55
C LEU A 200 9.56 2.18 8.66
N THR A 201 9.70 0.86 8.62
CA THR A 201 9.24 0.00 9.74
C THR A 201 9.98 0.32 11.02
N LEU A 202 11.32 0.46 10.96
CA LEU A 202 12.12 0.84 12.12
C LEU A 202 11.76 2.24 12.61
N LEU A 203 11.58 3.18 11.69
CA LEU A 203 11.13 4.54 12.00
C LEU A 203 9.75 4.54 12.65
N SER A 204 8.81 3.73 12.14
CA SER A 204 7.47 3.60 12.70
C SER A 204 7.47 2.95 14.08
N ILE A 205 8.32 1.94 14.33
CA ILE A 205 8.53 1.35 15.64
C ILE A 205 9.10 2.42 16.60
N ALA A 206 10.10 3.17 16.17
CA ALA A 206 10.70 4.24 16.99
C ALA A 206 9.68 5.33 17.32
N ALA A 207 8.92 5.82 16.33
CA ALA A 207 7.87 6.82 16.53
C ALA A 207 6.75 6.29 17.45
N GLY A 208 6.26 5.06 17.22
CA GLY A 208 5.25 4.44 18.07
C GLY A 208 5.73 4.25 19.51
N THR A 209 6.96 3.79 19.71
CA THR A 209 7.51 3.64 21.08
C THR A 209 7.71 4.97 21.78
N LEU A 210 8.11 6.00 21.07
CA LEU A 210 8.32 7.34 21.62
C LEU A 210 7.00 8.01 22.02
N PHE A 211 6.01 8.00 21.13
CA PHE A 211 4.78 8.77 21.34
C PHE A 211 3.65 7.99 22.01
N LEU A 212 3.57 6.66 21.81
CA LEU A 212 2.46 5.85 22.30
C LEU A 212 2.78 5.09 23.59
N LEU A 213 4.02 4.58 23.73
CA LEU A 213 4.39 3.70 24.84
C LEU A 213 5.09 4.39 26.00
N ARG A 214 5.35 5.70 25.91
CA ARG A 214 6.02 6.44 26.98
C ARG A 214 5.38 6.24 28.37
N PRO A 215 4.05 6.29 28.55
CA PRO A 215 3.44 6.06 29.87
C PRO A 215 3.60 4.62 30.37
N LEU A 216 3.65 3.63 29.50
CA LEU A 216 3.93 2.24 29.87
C LEU A 216 5.34 2.07 30.46
N ARG A 217 6.30 2.89 30.03
CA ARG A 217 7.66 2.87 30.57
C ARG A 217 7.74 3.48 31.96
N GLU A 218 6.88 4.46 32.26
CA GLU A 218 6.84 5.15 33.54
C GLU A 218 6.17 4.33 34.67
N THR A 219 5.20 3.47 34.31
CA THR A 219 4.47 2.60 35.25
C THR A 219 5.08 1.20 35.40
N ARG A 220 6.18 0.93 34.72
CA ARG A 220 6.81 -0.38 34.68
C ARG A 220 7.49 -0.69 36.01
N ASP A 221 7.00 -1.70 36.71
CA ASP A 221 7.75 -2.32 37.81
C ASP A 221 9.10 -2.84 37.29
N ARG A 222 10.19 -2.37 37.90
CA ARG A 222 11.57 -2.75 37.53
C ARG A 222 11.86 -4.25 37.66
N ASN A 223 10.95 -4.99 38.28
CA ASN A 223 11.09 -6.42 38.59
C ASN A 223 10.46 -7.38 37.57
N SER A 224 9.84 -6.92 36.47
CA SER A 224 9.38 -7.85 35.44
C SER A 224 10.60 -8.43 34.71
N SER A 225 10.93 -9.68 35.02
CA SER A 225 12.01 -10.43 34.38
C SER A 225 11.72 -10.55 32.87
N ARG A 226 12.65 -10.00 32.07
CA ARG A 226 12.67 -10.24 30.61
C ARG A 226 13.04 -11.70 30.41
N SER A 227 12.05 -12.58 30.36
CA SER A 227 12.29 -13.98 30.04
C SER A 227 12.08 -14.19 28.54
N PHE A 228 13.16 -14.41 27.81
CA PHE A 228 13.15 -14.87 26.43
C PHE A 228 13.45 -16.36 26.40
N LYS A 229 12.47 -17.19 26.03
CA LYS A 229 12.62 -18.63 26.00
C LYS A 229 13.02 -19.10 24.60
N VAL A 230 14.32 -19.22 24.36
CA VAL A 230 14.88 -19.70 23.08
C VAL A 230 14.32 -21.06 22.66
N GLN A 231 13.97 -21.93 23.62
CA GLN A 231 13.39 -23.25 23.37
C GLN A 231 12.07 -23.19 22.56
N ASN A 232 11.32 -22.10 22.66
CA ASN A 232 10.06 -21.91 21.97
C ASN A 232 10.21 -21.21 20.60
N LEU A 233 11.45 -20.89 20.18
CA LEU A 233 11.70 -20.24 18.91
C LEU A 233 11.43 -21.17 17.72
N VAL A 234 11.77 -22.45 17.84
CA VAL A 234 11.58 -23.43 16.77
C VAL A 234 10.08 -23.61 16.41
N PRO A 235 9.16 -23.83 17.38
CA PRO A 235 7.74 -23.84 17.10
C PRO A 235 7.23 -22.55 16.43
N PHE A 236 7.68 -21.38 16.87
CA PHE A 236 7.32 -20.11 16.28
C PHE A 236 7.79 -19.99 14.81
N LEU A 237 9.04 -20.36 14.54
CA LEU A 237 9.58 -20.36 13.17
C LEU A 237 8.83 -21.34 12.26
N TRP A 238 8.42 -22.50 12.80
CA TRP A 238 7.64 -23.49 12.05
C TRP A 238 6.26 -22.96 11.66
N GLU A 239 5.54 -22.35 12.59
CA GLU A 239 4.23 -21.76 12.29
C GLU A 239 4.32 -20.56 11.33
N THR A 240 5.43 -19.80 11.37
CA THR A 240 5.68 -18.66 10.45
C THR A 240 6.29 -19.07 9.10
N MET A 241 6.56 -20.36 8.88
CA MET A 241 7.17 -20.87 7.64
C MET A 241 6.47 -20.42 6.35
N PRO A 242 5.13 -20.36 6.25
CA PRO A 242 4.45 -19.85 5.05
C PRO A 242 4.96 -18.49 4.62
N ILE A 243 5.15 -17.61 5.59
CA ILE A 243 5.66 -16.25 5.37
C ILE A 243 7.13 -16.29 4.93
N LEU A 244 7.95 -17.10 5.62
CA LEU A 244 9.37 -17.26 5.32
C LEU A 244 9.61 -17.86 3.93
N VAL A 245 8.74 -18.74 3.45
CA VAL A 245 8.80 -19.31 2.10
C VAL A 245 8.65 -18.22 1.04
N VAL A 246 7.67 -17.32 1.18
CA VAL A 246 7.47 -16.22 0.21
C VAL A 246 8.68 -15.28 0.19
N VAL A 247 9.14 -14.83 1.35
CA VAL A 247 10.31 -13.93 1.45
C VAL A 247 11.58 -14.63 0.97
N GLY A 248 11.74 -15.91 1.31
CA GLY A 248 12.86 -16.74 0.86
C GLY A 248 12.89 -16.89 -0.66
N CYS A 249 11.75 -17.10 -1.31
CA CYS A 249 11.66 -17.15 -2.77
C CYS A 249 12.08 -15.82 -3.41
N ILE A 250 11.58 -14.69 -2.91
CA ILE A 250 11.98 -13.37 -3.41
C ILE A 250 13.49 -13.17 -3.29
N GLY A 251 14.05 -13.49 -2.10
CA GLY A 251 15.49 -13.39 -1.84
C GLY A 251 16.32 -14.34 -2.72
N PHE A 252 15.86 -15.58 -2.89
CA PHE A 252 16.52 -16.58 -3.75
C PHE A 252 16.62 -16.10 -5.21
N PHE A 253 15.52 -15.62 -5.79
CA PHE A 253 15.54 -15.10 -7.16
C PHE A 253 16.36 -13.81 -7.30
N ALA A 254 16.37 -12.94 -6.28
CA ALA A 254 17.22 -11.77 -6.27
C ALA A 254 18.71 -12.16 -6.25
N LEU A 255 19.09 -13.14 -5.42
CA LEU A 255 20.45 -13.68 -5.37
C LEU A 255 20.84 -14.38 -6.67
N LEU A 256 19.97 -15.22 -7.22
CA LEU A 256 20.18 -15.92 -8.49
C LEU A 256 20.47 -14.92 -9.62
N ARG A 257 19.67 -13.86 -9.70
CA ARG A 257 19.89 -12.80 -10.69
C ARG A 257 21.24 -12.09 -10.50
N SER A 258 21.60 -11.77 -9.26
CA SER A 258 22.90 -11.14 -8.97
C SER A 258 24.05 -12.01 -9.36
N LEU A 259 23.97 -13.31 -9.08
CA LEU A 259 25.00 -14.31 -9.45
C LEU A 259 25.10 -14.46 -10.96
N THR A 260 23.97 -14.57 -11.67
CA THR A 260 24.00 -14.72 -13.14
C THR A 260 24.57 -13.48 -13.83
N LEU A 261 24.28 -12.28 -13.35
CA LEU A 261 24.88 -11.05 -13.84
C LEU A 261 26.39 -11.01 -13.60
N TRP A 262 26.85 -11.50 -12.45
CA TRP A 262 28.29 -11.62 -12.16
C TRP A 262 29.02 -12.58 -13.11
N PHE A 263 28.33 -13.65 -13.55
CA PHE A 263 28.85 -14.56 -14.58
C PHE A 263 28.61 -14.09 -16.03
N GLY A 264 28.15 -12.86 -16.23
CA GLY A 264 27.87 -12.30 -17.57
C GLY A 264 26.61 -12.84 -18.26
N VAL A 265 25.78 -13.59 -17.54
CA VAL A 265 24.51 -14.14 -18.05
C VAL A 265 23.35 -13.27 -17.60
N SER A 266 22.60 -12.67 -18.52
CA SER A 266 21.40 -11.89 -18.21
C SER A 266 20.15 -12.75 -18.33
N ILE A 267 19.60 -13.22 -17.23
CA ILE A 267 18.31 -13.91 -17.19
C ILE A 267 17.20 -12.88 -17.03
N LYS A 268 16.39 -12.70 -18.06
CA LYS A 268 15.21 -11.83 -18.04
C LYS A 268 14.01 -12.60 -17.47
N LEU A 269 13.86 -12.60 -16.15
CA LEU A 269 12.65 -13.10 -15.49
C LEU A 269 11.65 -11.95 -15.32
N PRO A 270 10.34 -12.17 -15.59
CA PRO A 270 9.30 -11.21 -15.26
C PRO A 270 9.34 -10.86 -13.77
N ALA A 271 9.20 -9.59 -13.43
CA ALA A 271 9.31 -9.10 -12.05
C ALA A 271 8.31 -9.76 -11.08
N ALA A 272 7.17 -10.21 -11.58
CA ALA A 272 6.13 -10.90 -10.83
C ALA A 272 6.46 -12.36 -10.47
N MET A 273 7.35 -13.02 -11.20
CA MET A 273 7.62 -14.47 -11.06
C MET A 273 8.09 -14.90 -9.68
N PRO A 274 9.06 -14.20 -9.03
CA PRO A 274 9.53 -14.61 -7.70
C PRO A 274 8.40 -14.67 -6.67
N LEU A 275 7.51 -13.69 -6.72
CA LEU A 275 6.37 -13.60 -5.81
C LEU A 275 5.31 -14.66 -6.12
N LEU A 276 5.00 -14.91 -7.41
CA LEU A 276 4.07 -15.96 -7.83
C LEU A 276 4.52 -17.34 -7.36
N PHE A 277 5.80 -17.69 -7.59
CA PHE A 277 6.35 -18.97 -7.12
C PHE A 277 6.35 -19.07 -5.60
N GLY A 278 6.72 -18.00 -4.91
CA GLY A 278 6.68 -17.96 -3.45
C GLY A 278 5.27 -18.17 -2.88
N LEU A 279 4.26 -17.54 -3.49
CA LEU A 279 2.87 -17.69 -3.07
C LEU A 279 2.31 -19.08 -3.38
N LEU A 280 2.62 -19.64 -4.55
CA LEU A 280 2.22 -21.02 -4.88
C LEU A 280 2.84 -22.02 -3.91
N ALA A 281 4.14 -21.90 -3.64
CA ALA A 281 4.82 -22.73 -2.65
C ALA A 281 4.22 -22.56 -1.25
N CYS A 282 3.84 -21.33 -0.88
CA CYS A 282 3.19 -21.02 0.37
C CYS A 282 1.80 -21.69 0.47
N VAL A 283 0.96 -21.63 -0.57
CA VAL A 283 -0.34 -22.32 -0.62
C VAL A 283 -0.15 -23.83 -0.42
N ILE A 284 0.78 -24.43 -1.17
CA ILE A 284 1.08 -25.86 -1.08
C ILE A 284 1.52 -26.21 0.34
N TRP A 285 2.44 -25.44 0.92
CA TRP A 285 2.91 -25.63 2.29
C TRP A 285 1.78 -25.58 3.32
N VAL A 286 0.94 -24.52 3.27
CA VAL A 286 -0.18 -24.35 4.22
C VAL A 286 -1.17 -25.50 4.11
N MET A 287 -1.51 -25.92 2.88
CA MET A 287 -2.41 -27.05 2.66
C MET A 287 -1.82 -28.36 3.18
N TRP A 288 -0.55 -28.63 2.88
CA TRP A 288 0.13 -29.86 3.28
C TRP A 288 0.27 -29.97 4.81
N VAL A 289 0.79 -28.92 5.46
CA VAL A 289 1.05 -28.95 6.92
C VAL A 289 -0.26 -29.01 7.73
N ASN A 290 -1.32 -28.40 7.24
CA ASN A 290 -2.60 -28.35 7.95
C ASN A 290 -3.60 -29.44 7.49
N GLY A 291 -3.21 -30.33 6.56
CA GLY A 291 -4.09 -31.39 6.06
C GLY A 291 -5.33 -30.89 5.30
N LEU A 292 -5.22 -29.70 4.66
CA LEU A 292 -6.32 -29.09 3.93
C LEU A 292 -6.48 -29.71 2.54
N GLY A 293 -7.74 -29.92 2.14
CA GLY A 293 -8.09 -30.50 0.84
C GLY A 293 -8.42 -29.47 -0.23
N PHE A 294 -8.76 -29.96 -1.42
CA PHE A 294 -9.17 -29.11 -2.54
C PHE A 294 -10.43 -28.28 -2.25
N ASN A 295 -11.35 -28.81 -1.43
CA ASN A 295 -12.55 -28.07 -1.02
C ASN A 295 -12.21 -26.83 -0.19
N ASP A 296 -11.18 -26.90 0.67
CA ASP A 296 -10.74 -25.77 1.48
C ASP A 296 -10.12 -24.68 0.58
N PHE A 297 -9.31 -25.11 -0.41
CA PHE A 297 -8.77 -24.21 -1.43
C PHE A 297 -9.87 -23.52 -2.22
N TRP A 298 -10.89 -24.27 -2.67
CA TRP A 298 -12.00 -23.71 -3.44
C TRP A 298 -12.83 -22.73 -2.59
N THR A 299 -13.07 -23.07 -1.33
CA THR A 299 -13.77 -22.18 -0.39
C THR A 299 -13.00 -20.89 -0.15
N ALA A 300 -11.66 -20.95 -0.04
CA ALA A 300 -10.82 -19.78 0.08
C ALA A 300 -10.83 -18.92 -1.19
N LEU A 301 -10.86 -19.55 -2.37
CA LEU A 301 -10.92 -18.85 -3.66
C LEU A 301 -12.24 -18.07 -3.85
N VAL A 302 -13.37 -18.66 -3.48
CA VAL A 302 -14.72 -18.04 -3.62
C VAL A 302 -15.14 -17.23 -2.40
N ASP A 303 -14.20 -16.86 -1.53
CA ASP A 303 -14.52 -15.96 -0.40
C ASP A 303 -15.12 -14.64 -0.89
N ARG A 304 -16.10 -14.13 -0.15
CA ARG A 304 -16.87 -12.93 -0.50
C ARG A 304 -16.00 -11.67 -0.69
N ASN A 305 -14.79 -11.64 -0.16
CA ASN A 305 -13.87 -10.51 -0.28
C ASN A 305 -12.99 -10.61 -1.53
N THR A 306 -12.89 -11.80 -2.14
CA THR A 306 -12.02 -12.05 -3.29
C THR A 306 -12.51 -11.28 -4.52
N LEU A 307 -13.75 -11.45 -4.93
CA LEU A 307 -14.28 -10.81 -6.13
C LEU A 307 -14.22 -9.26 -6.09
N PRO A 308 -14.64 -8.57 -5.02
CA PRO A 308 -14.49 -7.12 -4.93
C PRO A 308 -13.05 -6.64 -5.07
N MET A 309 -12.07 -7.39 -4.53
CA MET A 309 -10.66 -7.04 -4.63
C MET A 309 -10.15 -7.24 -6.07
N LEU A 310 -10.51 -8.32 -6.74
CA LEU A 310 -10.14 -8.55 -8.14
C LEU A 310 -10.76 -7.50 -9.08
N LEU A 311 -12.02 -7.14 -8.87
CA LEU A 311 -12.68 -6.05 -9.60
C LEU A 311 -11.98 -4.71 -9.37
N LEU A 312 -11.46 -4.47 -8.18
CA LEU A 312 -10.69 -3.26 -7.89
C LEU A 312 -9.39 -3.22 -8.70
N ILE A 313 -8.65 -4.33 -8.80
CA ILE A 313 -7.46 -4.42 -9.66
C ILE A 313 -7.82 -4.14 -11.12
N CYS A 314 -8.88 -4.76 -11.61
CA CYS A 314 -9.37 -4.52 -12.98
C CYS A 314 -9.68 -3.04 -13.21
N GLY A 315 -10.37 -2.37 -12.28
CA GLY A 315 -10.66 -0.94 -12.36
C GLY A 315 -9.40 -0.07 -12.39
N ILE A 316 -8.39 -0.40 -11.58
CA ILE A 316 -7.10 0.31 -11.56
C ILE A 316 -6.36 0.15 -12.89
N MET A 317 -6.30 -1.07 -13.41
CA MET A 317 -5.58 -1.34 -14.65
C MET A 317 -6.29 -0.73 -15.86
N ALA A 318 -7.63 -0.71 -15.87
CA ALA A 318 -8.43 0.01 -16.85
C ALA A 318 -8.16 1.53 -16.80
N PHE A 319 -8.08 2.12 -15.62
CA PHE A 319 -7.75 3.54 -15.44
C PHE A 319 -6.32 3.85 -15.90
N LYS A 320 -5.34 3.00 -15.57
CA LYS A 320 -3.96 3.10 -16.08
C LYS A 320 -3.92 3.08 -17.60
N GLY A 321 -4.59 2.11 -18.22
CA GLY A 321 -4.63 1.99 -19.68
C GLY A 321 -5.26 3.20 -20.36
N ALA A 322 -6.39 3.68 -19.84
CA ALA A 322 -7.05 4.87 -20.36
C ALA A 322 -6.15 6.12 -20.31
N LEU A 323 -5.37 6.30 -19.25
CA LEU A 323 -4.41 7.39 -19.13
C LEU A 323 -3.25 7.30 -20.14
N ILE A 324 -2.76 6.08 -20.39
CA ILE A 324 -1.66 5.85 -21.32
C ILE A 324 -2.15 6.03 -22.77
N ASP A 325 -3.26 5.38 -23.13
CA ASP A 325 -3.76 5.35 -24.51
C ASP A 325 -4.35 6.71 -24.94
N SER A 326 -4.85 7.50 -23.98
CA SER A 326 -5.30 8.89 -24.24
C SER A 326 -4.17 9.91 -24.32
N GLN A 327 -2.92 9.50 -24.12
CA GLN A 327 -1.74 10.37 -24.04
C GLN A 327 -1.81 11.47 -22.96
N ALA A 328 -2.82 11.43 -22.09
CA ALA A 328 -3.05 12.41 -21.02
C ALA A 328 -1.79 12.66 -20.18
N VAL A 329 -1.03 11.61 -19.96
CA VAL A 329 0.19 11.68 -19.15
C VAL A 329 1.31 12.48 -19.80
N LEU A 330 1.48 12.36 -21.11
CA LEU A 330 2.49 13.11 -21.86
C LEU A 330 2.14 14.61 -21.86
N GLU A 331 0.88 14.93 -22.11
CA GLU A 331 0.38 16.30 -22.08
C GLU A 331 0.55 16.93 -20.68
N ILE A 332 0.20 16.22 -19.61
CA ILE A 332 0.39 16.68 -18.22
C ILE A 332 1.86 17.00 -17.95
N ARG A 333 2.77 16.14 -18.39
CA ARG A 333 4.21 16.36 -18.19
C ARG A 333 4.70 17.63 -18.87
N GLU A 334 4.29 17.86 -20.13
CA GLU A 334 4.63 19.07 -20.88
C GLU A 334 4.06 20.33 -20.21
N GLU A 335 2.80 20.27 -19.76
CA GLU A 335 2.16 21.36 -19.02
C GLU A 335 2.86 21.65 -17.68
N MET A 336 3.23 20.62 -16.92
CA MET A 336 3.93 20.83 -15.65
C MET A 336 5.28 21.53 -15.85
N VAL A 337 6.02 21.17 -16.91
CA VAL A 337 7.27 21.86 -17.27
C VAL A 337 6.98 23.29 -17.72
N HIS A 338 5.95 23.49 -18.55
CA HIS A 338 5.56 24.81 -19.05
C HIS A 338 5.14 25.78 -17.94
N TYR A 339 4.31 25.29 -16.99
CA TYR A 339 3.80 26.10 -15.87
C TYR A 339 4.72 26.08 -14.66
N GLN A 340 5.89 25.42 -14.72
CA GLN A 340 6.86 25.28 -13.63
C GLN A 340 6.23 24.73 -12.33
N ILE A 341 5.28 23.80 -12.46
CA ILE A 341 4.62 23.17 -11.30
C ILE A 341 5.60 22.20 -10.64
N PRO A 342 5.91 22.38 -9.32
CA PRO A 342 6.81 21.47 -8.63
C PRO A 342 6.20 20.07 -8.52
N VAL A 343 6.80 19.08 -9.18
CA VAL A 343 6.36 17.67 -9.14
C VAL A 343 6.20 17.18 -7.70
N LEU A 344 7.06 17.64 -6.80
CA LEU A 344 7.05 17.25 -5.39
C LEU A 344 5.71 17.54 -4.69
N ILE A 345 5.04 18.65 -5.01
CA ILE A 345 3.72 18.98 -4.44
C ILE A 345 2.69 17.93 -4.85
N VAL A 346 2.69 17.54 -6.11
CA VAL A 346 1.75 16.55 -6.66
C VAL A 346 2.03 15.18 -6.05
N VAL A 347 3.31 14.81 -5.94
CA VAL A 347 3.79 13.53 -5.35
C VAL A 347 3.38 13.38 -3.88
N VAL A 348 3.33 14.48 -3.14
CA VAL A 348 2.92 14.46 -1.72
C VAL A 348 1.40 14.59 -1.58
N ALA A 349 0.79 15.59 -2.23
CA ALA A 349 -0.60 15.95 -1.99
C ALA A 349 -1.59 14.90 -2.52
N MET A 350 -1.40 14.41 -3.75
CA MET A 350 -2.37 13.49 -4.35
C MET A 350 -2.49 12.16 -3.59
N PRO A 351 -1.38 11.44 -3.28
CA PRO A 351 -1.49 10.20 -2.52
C PRO A 351 -2.01 10.42 -1.10
N PHE A 352 -1.60 11.51 -0.44
CA PHE A 352 -2.08 11.85 0.90
C PHE A 352 -3.61 12.03 0.92
N ILE A 353 -4.15 12.84 0.03
CA ILE A 353 -5.59 13.10 -0.08
C ILE A 353 -6.34 11.81 -0.43
N SER A 354 -5.82 11.05 -1.41
CA SER A 354 -6.41 9.77 -1.79
C SER A 354 -6.43 8.77 -0.63
N GLY A 355 -5.32 8.66 0.11
CA GLY A 355 -5.21 7.81 1.29
C GLY A 355 -6.20 8.21 2.39
N LEU A 356 -6.33 9.53 2.64
CA LEU A 356 -7.26 10.08 3.61
C LEU A 356 -8.72 9.78 3.27
N ILE A 357 -9.08 9.83 1.98
CA ILE A 357 -10.46 9.60 1.51
C ILE A 357 -10.77 8.11 1.42
N THR A 358 -9.88 7.31 0.85
CA THR A 358 -10.13 5.88 0.62
C THR A 358 -9.93 5.01 1.87
N GLY A 359 -8.99 5.39 2.73
CA GLY A 359 -8.67 4.66 3.97
C GLY A 359 -8.05 3.28 3.75
N ILE A 360 -7.53 2.98 2.55
CA ILE A 360 -6.89 1.69 2.21
C ILE A 360 -5.68 1.90 1.29
N THR A 361 -4.63 1.09 1.49
CA THR A 361 -3.37 1.20 0.74
C THR A 361 -3.57 1.04 -0.76
N ILE A 362 -4.30 0.00 -1.18
CA ILE A 362 -4.58 -0.26 -2.59
C ILE A 362 -5.39 0.87 -3.25
N GLY A 363 -6.20 1.60 -2.45
CA GLY A 363 -7.02 2.71 -2.92
C GLY A 363 -6.17 3.91 -3.32
N PHE A 364 -5.24 4.36 -2.48
CA PHE A 364 -4.39 5.49 -2.85
C PHE A 364 -3.38 5.11 -3.94
N VAL A 365 -2.80 3.91 -3.87
CA VAL A 365 -1.88 3.45 -4.92
C VAL A 365 -2.61 3.40 -6.27
N GLY A 366 -3.76 2.75 -6.32
CA GLY A 366 -4.52 2.57 -7.56
C GLY A 366 -5.04 3.86 -8.18
N ALA A 367 -5.44 4.83 -7.35
CA ALA A 367 -5.95 6.10 -7.84
C ALA A 367 -4.85 7.10 -8.25
N THR A 368 -3.64 7.01 -7.68
CA THR A 368 -2.61 8.06 -7.89
C THR A 368 -1.37 7.61 -8.63
N PHE A 369 -0.89 6.36 -8.45
CA PHE A 369 0.34 5.91 -9.09
C PHE A 369 0.27 5.88 -10.62
N PRO A 370 -0.86 5.52 -11.27
CA PRO A 370 -0.99 5.64 -12.72
C PRO A 370 -0.76 7.07 -13.23
N LEU A 371 -1.04 8.09 -12.42
CA LEU A 371 -0.82 9.50 -12.73
C LEU A 371 0.60 9.96 -12.42
N LEU A 372 1.20 9.44 -11.33
CA LEU A 372 2.49 9.89 -10.84
C LEU A 372 3.68 9.24 -11.56
N VAL A 373 3.59 7.93 -11.84
CA VAL A 373 4.71 7.18 -12.43
C VAL A 373 5.25 7.82 -13.72
N PRO A 374 4.40 8.27 -14.64
CA PRO A 374 4.87 8.93 -15.84
C PRO A 374 5.58 10.28 -15.61
N LEU A 375 5.29 10.96 -14.49
CA LEU A 375 5.99 12.18 -14.11
C LEU A 375 7.46 11.93 -13.71
N PHE A 376 7.79 10.68 -13.38
CA PHE A 376 9.13 10.25 -12.98
C PHE A 376 10.01 9.83 -14.17
N VAL A 377 9.47 9.84 -15.39
CA VAL A 377 10.22 9.47 -16.62
C VAL A 377 11.35 10.47 -16.85
N GLY A 378 12.57 9.96 -17.01
CA GLY A 378 13.79 10.76 -17.20
C GLY A 378 14.55 11.08 -15.90
N LEU A 379 14.03 10.70 -14.75
CA LEU A 379 14.78 10.74 -13.49
C LEU A 379 15.85 9.62 -13.46
N SER A 380 16.90 9.84 -12.69
CA SER A 380 17.85 8.77 -12.40
C SER A 380 17.15 7.58 -11.71
N PRO A 381 17.67 6.34 -11.79
CA PRO A 381 17.05 5.20 -11.11
C PRO A 381 16.88 5.40 -9.60
N LEU A 382 17.79 6.15 -8.97
CA LEU A 382 17.69 6.49 -7.55
C LEU A 382 16.58 7.51 -7.30
N ASP A 383 16.58 8.62 -8.04
CA ASP A 383 15.57 9.67 -7.90
C ASP A 383 14.15 9.14 -8.17
N PHE A 384 14.00 8.25 -9.16
CA PHE A 384 12.75 7.56 -9.41
C PHE A 384 12.26 6.82 -8.15
N LEU A 385 13.14 6.04 -7.51
CA LEU A 385 12.78 5.30 -6.29
C LEU A 385 12.51 6.23 -5.10
N LEU A 386 13.24 7.35 -4.98
CA LEU A 386 13.03 8.34 -3.91
C LEU A 386 11.65 9.00 -4.06
N HIS A 387 11.26 9.42 -5.27
CA HIS A 387 9.94 9.99 -5.54
C HIS A 387 8.82 8.98 -5.34
N ALA A 388 9.01 7.75 -5.80
CA ALA A 388 8.06 6.66 -5.59
C ALA A 388 7.86 6.34 -4.09
N SER A 389 8.96 6.33 -3.34
CA SER A 389 8.93 6.14 -1.88
C SER A 389 8.18 7.27 -1.19
N LEU A 390 8.44 8.51 -1.56
CA LEU A 390 7.75 9.67 -1.01
C LEU A 390 6.25 9.65 -1.29
N ALA A 391 5.85 9.33 -2.53
CA ALA A 391 4.44 9.16 -2.91
C ALA A 391 3.75 8.10 -2.05
N TYR A 392 4.41 6.95 -1.88
CA TYR A 392 3.87 5.84 -1.10
C TYR A 392 3.68 6.21 0.38
N VAL A 393 4.70 6.81 0.99
CA VAL A 393 4.66 7.24 2.41
C VAL A 393 3.60 8.32 2.61
N SER A 394 3.47 9.26 1.69
CA SER A 394 2.44 10.30 1.76
C SER A 394 1.04 9.70 1.74
N GLY A 395 0.77 8.77 0.83
CA GLY A 395 -0.49 8.04 0.77
C GLY A 395 -0.74 7.18 2.01
N TYR A 396 0.29 6.51 2.51
CA TYR A 396 0.22 5.72 3.74
C TYR A 396 -0.13 6.61 4.96
N VAL A 397 0.51 7.76 5.12
CA VAL A 397 0.20 8.70 6.22
C VAL A 397 -1.23 9.23 6.07
N GLY A 398 -1.68 9.57 4.86
CA GLY A 398 -3.07 9.91 4.58
C GLY A 398 -4.04 8.80 5.01
N MET A 399 -3.76 7.55 4.63
CA MET A 399 -4.54 6.38 5.01
C MET A 399 -4.57 6.18 6.53
N MET A 400 -3.44 6.32 7.23
CA MET A 400 -3.37 6.21 8.68
C MET A 400 -4.17 7.30 9.41
N LEU A 401 -4.37 8.44 8.77
CA LEU A 401 -5.20 9.54 9.29
C LEU A 401 -6.64 9.51 8.76
N SER A 402 -7.02 8.48 8.00
CA SER A 402 -8.35 8.36 7.40
C SER A 402 -9.44 8.04 8.43
N PRO A 403 -10.54 8.80 8.45
CA PRO A 403 -11.69 8.51 9.33
C PRO A 403 -12.51 7.30 8.89
N VAL A 404 -12.26 6.76 7.70
CA VAL A 404 -12.97 5.59 7.15
C VAL A 404 -12.12 4.32 7.21
N HIS A 405 -10.91 4.38 7.78
CA HIS A 405 -10.02 3.22 7.88
C HIS A 405 -10.62 2.15 8.82
N ILE A 406 -10.96 1.00 8.25
CA ILE A 406 -11.71 -0.06 8.95
C ILE A 406 -11.00 -0.50 10.23
N CYS A 407 -9.67 -0.71 10.20
CA CYS A 407 -8.93 -1.17 11.38
C CYS A 407 -8.98 -0.17 12.54
N LEU A 408 -9.01 1.15 12.26
CA LEU A 408 -9.18 2.17 13.29
C LEU A 408 -10.59 2.13 13.88
N LEU A 409 -11.60 2.03 13.00
CA LEU A 409 -13.01 2.02 13.42
C LEU A 409 -13.31 0.80 14.30
N VAL A 410 -12.94 -0.41 13.87
CA VAL A 410 -13.20 -1.64 14.66
C VAL A 410 -12.41 -1.66 15.97
N THR A 411 -11.18 -1.12 15.97
CA THR A 411 -10.38 -1.04 17.20
C THR A 411 -10.97 -0.06 18.20
N LYS A 412 -11.39 1.14 17.75
CA LYS A 412 -12.04 2.12 18.64
C LYS A 412 -13.36 1.61 19.21
N ASP A 413 -14.13 0.85 18.42
CA ASP A 413 -15.39 0.28 18.86
C ASP A 413 -15.15 -0.82 19.90
N TYR A 414 -14.13 -1.67 19.71
CA TYR A 414 -13.72 -2.68 20.68
C TYR A 414 -13.35 -2.05 22.03
N PHE A 415 -12.48 -1.04 22.05
CA PHE A 415 -12.05 -0.36 23.26
C PHE A 415 -13.03 0.71 23.78
N LYS A 416 -14.18 0.91 23.08
CA LYS A 416 -15.15 1.99 23.38
C LYS A 416 -14.48 3.37 23.42
N ALA A 417 -13.53 3.62 22.54
CA ALA A 417 -12.74 4.83 22.48
C ALA A 417 -13.39 5.89 21.59
N SER A 418 -13.07 7.15 21.85
CA SER A 418 -13.43 8.25 20.97
C SER A 418 -12.48 8.32 19.77
N LEU A 419 -13.03 8.46 18.57
CA LEU A 419 -12.23 8.62 17.35
C LEU A 419 -11.33 9.86 17.43
N ALA A 420 -11.88 11.00 17.85
CA ALA A 420 -11.15 12.25 17.99
C ALA A 420 -10.03 12.18 19.02
N ALA A 421 -10.27 11.49 20.16
CA ALA A 421 -9.24 11.29 21.19
C ALA A 421 -8.15 10.33 20.71
N SER A 422 -8.50 9.27 19.95
CA SER A 422 -7.53 8.36 19.36
C SER A 422 -6.61 9.07 18.38
N TYR A 423 -7.12 10.01 17.56
CA TYR A 423 -6.29 10.80 16.65
C TYR A 423 -5.23 11.66 17.35
N ARG A 424 -5.50 12.17 18.56
CA ARG A 424 -4.51 12.92 19.34
C ARG A 424 -3.23 12.13 19.62
N HIS A 425 -3.32 10.81 19.59
CA HIS A 425 -2.19 9.91 19.74
C HIS A 425 -1.56 9.53 18.40
N ILE A 426 -2.36 9.36 17.34
CA ILE A 426 -1.90 8.85 16.03
C ILE A 426 -1.19 9.93 15.22
N TYR A 427 -1.63 11.21 15.25
CA TYR A 427 -1.07 12.24 14.38
C TYR A 427 0.42 12.53 14.65
N LYS A 428 0.87 12.44 15.90
CA LYS A 428 2.27 12.73 16.27
C LYS A 428 3.24 11.71 15.66
N PRO A 429 3.08 10.39 15.85
CA PRO A 429 3.96 9.43 15.21
C PRO A 429 3.83 9.45 13.68
N ALA A 430 2.63 9.71 13.12
CA ALA A 430 2.43 9.82 11.68
C ALA A 430 3.20 11.02 11.09
N ALA A 431 3.11 12.19 11.71
CA ALA A 431 3.86 13.37 11.31
C ALA A 431 5.38 13.16 11.46
N ALA A 432 5.82 12.51 12.55
CA ALA A 432 7.23 12.22 12.77
C ALA A 432 7.79 11.31 11.68
N VAL A 433 7.08 10.25 11.28
CA VAL A 433 7.47 9.37 10.17
C VAL A 433 7.57 10.16 8.87
N MET A 434 6.55 10.97 8.53
CA MET A 434 6.52 11.75 7.30
C MET A 434 7.68 12.74 7.23
N VAL A 435 7.84 13.57 8.27
CA VAL A 435 8.89 14.63 8.30
C VAL A 435 10.28 14.01 8.29
N THR A 436 10.53 12.98 9.09
CA THR A 436 11.84 12.32 9.12
C THR A 436 12.14 11.67 7.79
N TRP A 437 11.15 11.01 7.14
CA TRP A 437 11.38 10.39 5.86
C TRP A 437 11.64 11.42 4.76
N MET A 438 10.88 12.52 4.72
CA MET A 438 11.17 13.62 3.79
C MET A 438 12.58 14.18 3.97
N ALA A 439 13.04 14.34 5.21
CA ALA A 439 14.42 14.80 5.49
C ALA A 439 15.46 13.78 5.00
N VAL A 440 15.25 12.48 5.23
CA VAL A 440 16.14 11.42 4.75
C VAL A 440 16.20 11.41 3.22
N LEU A 441 15.04 11.48 2.55
CA LEU A 441 14.99 11.51 1.08
C LEU A 441 15.65 12.77 0.50
N GLY A 442 15.46 13.93 1.16
CA GLY A 442 16.11 15.18 0.78
C GLY A 442 17.63 15.12 0.90
N LEU A 443 18.15 14.45 1.94
CA LEU A 443 19.59 14.21 2.07
C LEU A 443 20.12 13.26 0.99
N LEU A 444 19.39 12.19 0.68
CA LEU A 444 19.79 11.23 -0.36
C LEU A 444 19.73 11.82 -1.78
N HIS A 445 18.85 12.78 -2.02
CA HIS A 445 18.77 13.50 -3.29
C HIS A 445 19.91 14.52 -3.46
N SER A 446 20.51 14.98 -2.35
CA SER A 446 21.59 16.00 -2.36
C SER A 446 22.98 15.38 -2.60
N PHE A 447 23.10 14.07 -2.56
CA PHE A 447 24.32 13.29 -2.83
C PHE A 447 24.24 12.57 -4.17
#